data_a3aad6063b4b84035611640d7109d91c
#
_entry.id   a3aad6063b4b84035611640d7109d91c
#
_cell.length_a   1.000
_cell.length_b   1.000
_cell.length_c   1.000
_cell.angle_alpha   90.00
_cell.angle_beta   90.00
_cell.angle_gamma   90.00
#
_symmetry.space_group_name_H-M   'P 1'
#
loop_
_entity.id
_entity.type
_entity.pdbx_description
1 polymer ?
#
loop_
_entity_poly.entity_id
_entity_poly.type
_entity_poly.pdbx_seq_one_letter_code
_entity_poly.pdbx_strand_id
1 'polypeptide(L)'
;MAVEAFNDFRAVFISDLHVGWDKVSELHLQRFLRNLRTRNLYLVGDVLEWMYRPTGTRRVSTQRFLDELLALSQRGTVIHWLSGNHDPATYRGGQHSDWLCSALPEVRIKPHDRYTASDGRTYLIVHGDIYDYFAQRACGWKQRLAETLYPLYLKLLDSSSRFRWVRALQKFKNQDPLLADHARAFRELMMELARLHDCDGVICGHIHVPESCTVGSVAYLNCGDWLEHRSYVAETESGQIMLMR
;
A
#
# COMPACT_ATOMS: atom_id res chain seq x y z
N MET A 1 -4.62 -18.99 24.73
CA MET A 1 -4.11 -18.57 23.42
C MET A 1 -5.21 -18.87 22.42
N ALA A 2 -5.93 -17.84 21.94
CA ALA A 2 -6.92 -18.03 20.91
C ALA A 2 -6.15 -18.40 19.62
N VAL A 3 -6.47 -19.55 19.03
CA VAL A 3 -6.06 -19.90 17.69
C VAL A 3 -6.80 -18.94 16.77
N GLU A 4 -6.09 -17.93 16.23
CA GLU A 4 -6.65 -17.09 15.18
C GLU A 4 -7.07 -18.03 14.04
N ALA A 5 -8.36 -18.08 13.77
CA ALA A 5 -8.89 -18.84 12.66
C ALA A 5 -8.29 -18.25 11.37
N PHE A 6 -7.50 -19.05 10.66
CA PHE A 6 -6.94 -18.67 9.37
C PHE A 6 -8.11 -18.56 8.38
N ASN A 7 -8.51 -17.33 8.10
CA ASN A 7 -9.49 -17.08 7.06
C ASN A 7 -8.80 -17.26 5.71
N ASP A 8 -9.31 -18.12 4.86
CA ASP A 8 -8.90 -18.21 3.47
C ASP A 8 -9.56 -17.04 2.71
N PHE A 9 -8.75 -16.27 1.98
CA PHE A 9 -9.18 -15.13 1.20
C PHE A 9 -9.07 -15.43 -0.30
N ARG A 10 -10.02 -14.90 -1.09
CA ARG A 10 -9.92 -14.90 -2.55
C ARG A 10 -8.85 -13.92 -3.02
N ALA A 11 -8.81 -12.75 -2.43
CA ALA A 11 -7.80 -11.74 -2.69
C ALA A 11 -7.50 -10.92 -1.44
N VAL A 12 -6.22 -10.50 -1.33
CA VAL A 12 -5.75 -9.57 -0.29
C VAL A 12 -4.98 -8.45 -0.98
N PHE A 13 -5.23 -7.22 -0.56
CA PHE A 13 -4.62 -5.99 -1.08
C PHE A 13 -3.92 -5.28 0.07
N ILE A 14 -2.61 -5.12 -0.05
CA ILE A 14 -1.77 -4.42 0.92
C ILE A 14 -1.00 -3.30 0.22
N SER A 15 -0.82 -2.17 0.87
CA SER A 15 -0.15 -0.99 0.33
C SER A 15 0.78 -0.35 1.34
N ASP A 16 1.69 0.49 0.88
CA ASP A 16 2.52 1.36 1.72
C ASP A 16 3.29 0.54 2.79
N LEU A 17 3.98 -0.50 2.32
CA LEU A 17 4.75 -1.40 3.17
C LEU A 17 6.09 -0.80 3.57
N HIS A 18 6.68 0.02 2.71
CA HIS A 18 7.98 0.68 2.89
C HIS A 18 9.05 -0.26 3.46
N VAL A 19 9.15 -1.46 2.89
CA VAL A 19 10.10 -2.47 3.35
C VAL A 19 11.53 -1.93 3.29
N GLY A 20 12.21 -1.98 4.40
CA GLY A 20 13.54 -1.40 4.59
C GLY A 20 13.55 -0.10 5.39
N TRP A 21 12.38 0.41 5.79
CA TRP A 21 12.27 1.60 6.61
C TRP A 21 12.32 1.29 8.12
N ASP A 22 11.38 0.49 8.61
CA ASP A 22 11.24 0.18 10.05
C ASP A 22 11.22 -1.33 10.34
N LYS A 23 12.11 -1.76 11.24
CA LYS A 23 12.24 -3.17 11.61
C LYS A 23 11.03 -3.74 12.34
N VAL A 24 10.30 -2.93 13.11
CA VAL A 24 9.14 -3.42 13.87
C VAL A 24 7.99 -3.72 12.93
N SER A 25 7.72 -2.82 11.99
CA SER A 25 6.71 -3.02 10.96
C SER A 25 7.06 -4.20 10.06
N GLU A 26 8.33 -4.39 9.70
CA GLU A 26 8.81 -5.55 8.94
C GLU A 26 8.54 -6.88 9.63
N LEU A 27 8.70 -6.98 10.96
CA LEU A 27 8.41 -8.22 11.70
C LEU A 27 6.92 -8.58 11.67
N HIS A 28 6.06 -7.57 11.81
CA HIS A 28 4.60 -7.78 11.71
C HIS A 28 4.19 -8.19 10.30
N LEU A 29 4.74 -7.56 9.27
CA LEU A 29 4.50 -7.91 7.87
C LEU A 29 4.95 -9.35 7.56
N GLN A 30 6.15 -9.74 7.99
CA GLN A 30 6.65 -11.10 7.81
C GLN A 30 5.73 -12.12 8.48
N ARG A 31 5.29 -11.86 9.73
CA ARG A 31 4.36 -12.75 10.43
C ARG A 31 3.03 -12.86 9.69
N PHE A 32 2.52 -11.76 9.18
CA PHE A 32 1.29 -11.74 8.39
C PHE A 32 1.45 -12.59 7.12
N LEU A 33 2.50 -12.36 6.31
CA LEU A 33 2.74 -13.08 5.06
C LEU A 33 2.93 -14.60 5.27
N ARG A 34 3.62 -15.01 6.33
CA ARG A 34 3.78 -16.43 6.68
C ARG A 34 2.47 -17.14 6.94
N ASN A 35 1.55 -16.45 7.60
CA ASN A 35 0.24 -16.98 7.98
C ASN A 35 -0.84 -16.74 6.93
N LEU A 36 -0.56 -15.93 5.92
CA LEU A 36 -1.53 -15.56 4.89
C LEU A 36 -1.89 -16.77 4.03
N ARG A 37 -3.19 -16.96 3.83
CA ARG A 37 -3.78 -17.90 2.87
C ARG A 37 -4.71 -17.12 1.95
N THR A 38 -4.28 -16.90 0.73
CA THR A 38 -5.04 -16.19 -0.29
C THR A 38 -4.71 -16.72 -1.67
N ARG A 39 -5.67 -16.65 -2.60
CA ARG A 39 -5.43 -16.99 -4.00
C ARG A 39 -4.66 -15.88 -4.72
N ASN A 40 -4.97 -14.63 -4.40
CA ASN A 40 -4.34 -13.46 -5.02
C ASN A 40 -3.83 -12.51 -3.94
N LEU A 41 -2.57 -12.09 -4.05
CA LEU A 41 -1.99 -11.03 -3.24
C LEU A 41 -1.65 -9.85 -4.14
N TYR A 42 -2.28 -8.70 -3.89
CA TYR A 42 -1.99 -7.43 -4.55
C TYR A 42 -1.11 -6.56 -3.65
N LEU A 43 0.08 -6.24 -4.13
CA LEU A 43 0.98 -5.25 -3.56
C LEU A 43 0.67 -3.93 -4.26
N VAL A 44 -0.02 -3.01 -3.57
CA VAL A 44 -0.64 -1.83 -4.19
C VAL A 44 0.26 -0.60 -4.04
N GLY A 45 1.52 -0.74 -4.45
CA GLY A 45 2.52 0.35 -4.46
C GLY A 45 3.17 0.64 -3.12
N ASP A 46 4.28 1.38 -3.19
CA ASP A 46 5.17 1.74 -2.08
C ASP A 46 5.56 0.52 -1.23
N VAL A 47 5.89 -0.55 -1.94
CA VAL A 47 6.29 -1.83 -1.35
C VAL A 47 7.68 -1.74 -0.76
N LEU A 48 8.61 -1.12 -1.49
CA LEU A 48 10.00 -0.99 -1.09
C LEU A 48 10.34 0.47 -0.83
N GLU A 49 11.05 0.75 0.27
CA GLU A 49 11.62 2.07 0.50
C GLU A 49 12.90 2.26 -0.31
N TRP A 50 12.75 2.67 -1.57
CA TRP A 50 13.87 2.81 -2.49
C TRP A 50 14.43 4.22 -2.59
N MET A 51 13.60 5.26 -2.43
CA MET A 51 13.99 6.67 -2.61
C MET A 51 15.11 7.13 -1.67
N TYR A 52 15.16 6.60 -0.46
CA TYR A 52 16.10 7.03 0.59
C TYR A 52 17.25 6.05 0.79
N ARG A 53 17.48 5.12 -0.12
CA ARG A 53 18.55 4.15 -0.03
C ARG A 53 19.85 4.63 -0.68
N PRO A 54 21.02 4.34 -0.06
CA PRO A 54 22.29 4.37 -0.79
C PRO A 54 22.20 3.38 -1.95
N THR A 55 22.57 3.80 -3.15
CA THR A 55 22.65 2.97 -4.35
C THR A 55 23.48 1.71 -4.07
N GLY A 56 22.93 0.52 -4.35
CA GLY A 56 23.65 -0.75 -4.40
C GLY A 56 23.60 -1.65 -3.17
N THR A 57 23.04 -1.26 -2.03
CA THR A 57 22.94 -2.14 -0.84
C THR A 57 21.53 -2.70 -0.66
N ARG A 58 21.36 -4.00 -0.98
CA ARG A 58 20.21 -4.79 -0.58
C ARG A 58 20.20 -4.92 0.94
N ARG A 59 19.19 -4.39 1.61
CA ARG A 59 19.02 -4.65 3.04
C ARG A 59 18.55 -6.09 3.25
N VAL A 60 18.98 -6.70 4.36
CA VAL A 60 18.56 -8.06 4.76
C VAL A 60 17.03 -8.19 4.86
N SER A 61 16.34 -7.12 5.27
CA SER A 61 14.89 -7.02 5.34
C SER A 61 14.22 -7.21 3.98
N THR A 62 14.74 -6.58 2.93
CA THR A 62 14.20 -6.73 1.57
C THR A 62 14.32 -8.17 1.09
N GLN A 63 15.46 -8.82 1.32
CA GLN A 63 15.64 -10.22 0.95
C GLN A 63 14.65 -11.13 1.68
N ARG A 64 14.50 -10.96 3.00
CA ARG A 64 13.53 -11.75 3.78
C ARG A 64 12.09 -11.53 3.29
N PHE A 65 11.73 -10.30 2.94
CA PHE A 65 10.41 -10.02 2.37
C PHE A 65 10.21 -10.74 1.04
N LEU A 66 11.18 -10.74 0.15
CA LEU A 66 11.12 -11.46 -1.12
C LEU A 66 11.07 -12.97 -0.91
N ASP A 67 11.78 -13.51 0.07
CA ASP A 67 11.74 -14.93 0.43
C ASP A 67 10.33 -15.34 0.90
N GLU A 68 9.63 -14.49 1.68
CA GLU A 68 8.24 -14.73 2.07
C GLU A 68 7.27 -14.66 0.89
N LEU A 69 7.46 -13.73 -0.05
CA LEU A 69 6.67 -13.67 -1.28
C LEU A 69 6.89 -14.90 -2.16
N LEU A 70 8.13 -15.34 -2.30
CA LEU A 70 8.46 -16.57 -3.04
C LEU A 70 7.79 -17.79 -2.39
N ALA A 71 7.83 -17.89 -1.06
CA ALA A 71 7.17 -18.96 -0.34
C ALA A 71 5.64 -18.94 -0.51
N LEU A 72 5.02 -17.74 -0.60
CA LEU A 72 3.60 -17.58 -0.92
C LEU A 72 3.29 -18.08 -2.34
N SER A 73 4.09 -17.65 -3.33
CA SER A 73 3.93 -18.09 -4.72
C SER A 73 4.07 -19.61 -4.85
N GLN A 74 5.03 -20.22 -4.18
CA GLN A 74 5.21 -21.68 -4.16
C GLN A 74 4.04 -22.44 -3.52
N ARG A 75 3.25 -21.79 -2.66
CA ARG A 75 2.00 -22.32 -2.11
C ARG A 75 0.78 -22.08 -3.00
N GLY A 76 0.97 -21.50 -4.19
CA GLY A 76 -0.07 -21.27 -5.18
C GLY A 76 -0.72 -19.89 -5.13
N THR A 77 -0.22 -18.95 -4.31
CA THR A 77 -0.69 -17.58 -4.32
C THR A 77 -0.17 -16.84 -5.56
N VAL A 78 -1.06 -16.25 -6.34
CA VAL A 78 -0.70 -15.35 -7.45
C VAL A 78 -0.37 -13.96 -6.89
N ILE A 79 0.83 -13.46 -7.19
CA ILE A 79 1.30 -12.16 -6.71
C ILE A 79 1.19 -11.13 -7.83
N HIS A 80 0.45 -10.06 -7.56
CA HIS A 80 0.31 -8.88 -8.41
C HIS A 80 1.05 -7.72 -7.76
N TRP A 81 1.98 -7.09 -8.47
CA TRP A 81 2.74 -5.96 -7.96
C TRP A 81 2.43 -4.71 -8.76
N LEU A 82 1.95 -3.68 -8.08
CA LEU A 82 1.77 -2.36 -8.63
C LEU A 82 2.87 -1.43 -8.08
N SER A 83 3.35 -0.48 -8.91
CA SER A 83 4.32 0.48 -8.41
C SER A 83 3.66 1.61 -7.65
N GLY A 84 4.37 2.10 -6.66
CA GLY A 84 4.20 3.40 -6.06
C GLY A 84 5.40 4.32 -6.35
N ASN A 85 5.35 5.53 -5.83
CA ASN A 85 6.39 6.53 -6.03
C ASN A 85 7.69 6.24 -5.24
N HIS A 86 7.63 5.44 -4.18
CA HIS A 86 8.80 5.00 -3.41
C HIS A 86 9.44 3.73 -3.95
N ASP A 87 8.77 2.99 -4.80
CA ASP A 87 9.31 1.78 -5.42
C ASP A 87 10.44 2.11 -6.40
N PRO A 88 11.35 1.14 -6.69
CA PRO A 88 12.35 1.32 -7.73
C PRO A 88 11.69 1.70 -9.05
N ALA A 89 12.29 2.62 -9.80
CA ALA A 89 11.77 3.08 -11.10
C ALA A 89 11.85 1.97 -12.19
N THR A 90 11.36 0.78 -11.87
CA THR A 90 11.34 -0.42 -12.72
C THR A 90 10.48 -0.23 -13.98
N TYR A 91 9.54 0.73 -13.94
CA TYR A 91 8.71 1.10 -15.08
C TYR A 91 9.41 1.87 -16.18
N ARG A 92 10.49 2.57 -15.84
CA ARG A 92 11.16 3.46 -16.79
C ARG A 92 12.32 2.79 -17.52
N GLY A 93 12.37 1.46 -17.53
CA GLY A 93 13.44 0.70 -18.20
C GLY A 93 14.80 0.79 -17.48
N GLY A 94 14.79 1.13 -16.18
CA GLY A 94 16.00 1.23 -15.38
C GLY A 94 16.60 -0.13 -15.01
N GLN A 95 17.91 -0.18 -14.77
CA GLN A 95 18.71 -1.38 -14.44
C GLN A 95 18.26 -2.11 -13.16
N HIS A 96 17.28 -1.57 -12.42
CA HIS A 96 16.84 -2.12 -11.14
C HIS A 96 15.75 -3.20 -11.25
N SER A 97 15.15 -3.40 -12.44
CA SER A 97 14.14 -4.43 -12.68
C SER A 97 14.71 -5.85 -12.67
N ASP A 98 15.96 -6.01 -13.10
CA ASP A 98 16.56 -7.34 -13.33
C ASP A 98 16.68 -8.18 -12.05
N TRP A 99 17.00 -7.57 -10.93
CA TRP A 99 17.15 -8.29 -9.67
C TRP A 99 15.80 -8.73 -9.08
N LEU A 100 14.74 -7.95 -9.25
CA LEU A 100 13.40 -8.33 -8.78
C LEU A 100 12.82 -9.43 -9.67
N CYS A 101 12.97 -9.30 -10.99
CA CYS A 101 12.61 -10.35 -11.94
C CYS A 101 13.39 -11.65 -11.69
N SER A 102 14.64 -11.56 -11.25
CA SER A 102 15.43 -12.74 -10.85
C SER A 102 14.95 -13.39 -9.56
N ALA A 103 14.45 -12.58 -8.60
CA ALA A 103 13.94 -13.08 -7.32
C ALA A 103 12.51 -13.63 -7.43
N LEU A 104 11.69 -13.02 -8.27
CA LEU A 104 10.27 -13.35 -8.48
C LEU A 104 9.97 -13.34 -10.00
N PRO A 105 10.39 -14.35 -10.77
CA PRO A 105 10.36 -14.33 -12.23
C PRO A 105 8.95 -14.25 -12.83
N GLU A 106 7.93 -14.68 -12.12
CA GLU A 106 6.54 -14.66 -12.56
C GLU A 106 5.84 -13.32 -12.27
N VAL A 107 6.42 -12.50 -11.41
CA VAL A 107 5.85 -11.21 -11.01
C VAL A 107 6.14 -10.15 -12.07
N ARG A 108 5.11 -9.47 -12.53
CA ARG A 108 5.22 -8.29 -13.39
C ARG A 108 4.72 -7.08 -12.65
N ILE A 109 5.54 -6.02 -12.63
CA ILE A 109 5.15 -4.75 -12.03
C ILE A 109 4.33 -3.95 -13.04
N LYS A 110 3.17 -3.46 -12.63
CA LYS A 110 2.22 -2.69 -13.43
C LYS A 110 1.92 -1.33 -12.78
N PRO A 111 1.50 -0.32 -13.53
CA PRO A 111 1.03 0.96 -12.96
C PRO A 111 -0.34 0.82 -12.29
N HIS A 112 -1.18 -0.03 -12.84
CA HIS A 112 -2.52 -0.34 -12.34
C HIS A 112 -2.92 -1.74 -12.81
N ASP A 113 -3.97 -2.27 -12.20
CA ASP A 113 -4.59 -3.54 -12.60
C ASP A 113 -6.11 -3.46 -12.41
N ARG A 114 -6.82 -4.49 -12.83
CA ARG A 114 -8.25 -4.69 -12.55
C ARG A 114 -8.44 -5.95 -11.74
N TYR A 115 -9.32 -5.88 -10.77
CA TYR A 115 -9.79 -7.02 -10.03
C TYR A 115 -11.28 -7.21 -10.23
N THR A 116 -11.71 -8.41 -10.60
CA THR A 116 -13.12 -8.77 -10.64
C THR A 116 -13.46 -9.61 -9.42
N ALA A 117 -14.29 -9.07 -8.56
CA ALA A 117 -14.78 -9.76 -7.37
C ALA A 117 -15.76 -10.88 -7.72
N SER A 118 -16.02 -11.76 -6.76
CA SER A 118 -16.91 -12.91 -6.95
C SER A 118 -18.36 -12.54 -7.21
N ASP A 119 -18.78 -11.33 -6.83
CA ASP A 119 -20.10 -10.77 -7.13
C ASP A 119 -20.21 -10.13 -8.52
N GLY A 120 -19.12 -10.17 -9.30
CA GLY A 120 -19.03 -9.62 -10.65
C GLY A 120 -18.62 -8.14 -10.71
N ARG A 121 -18.55 -7.43 -9.58
CA ARG A 121 -18.06 -6.05 -9.57
C ARG A 121 -16.58 -5.99 -9.90
N THR A 122 -16.19 -4.94 -10.63
CA THR A 122 -14.82 -4.67 -11.03
C THR A 122 -14.23 -3.52 -10.24
N TYR A 123 -13.00 -3.68 -9.81
CA TYR A 123 -12.26 -2.68 -9.05
C TYR A 123 -10.99 -2.28 -9.81
N LEU A 124 -10.77 -0.98 -9.97
CA LEU A 124 -9.48 -0.45 -10.38
C LEU A 124 -8.51 -0.59 -9.21
N ILE A 125 -7.37 -1.22 -9.44
CA ILE A 125 -6.29 -1.30 -8.47
C ILE A 125 -5.18 -0.33 -8.89
N VAL A 126 -4.88 0.64 -8.05
CA VAL A 126 -3.89 1.69 -8.34
C VAL A 126 -3.27 2.20 -7.04
N HIS A 127 -1.99 2.57 -7.04
CA HIS A 127 -1.38 3.12 -5.83
C HIS A 127 -2.01 4.47 -5.43
N GLY A 128 -2.07 5.41 -6.36
CA GLY A 128 -2.71 6.71 -6.16
C GLY A 128 -1.75 7.91 -6.25
N ASP A 129 -0.46 7.71 -6.43
CA ASP A 129 0.57 8.75 -6.53
C ASP A 129 0.36 9.75 -7.69
N ILE A 130 -0.47 9.39 -8.66
CA ILE A 130 -0.95 10.31 -9.70
C ILE A 130 -1.64 11.56 -9.10
N TYR A 131 -2.21 11.42 -7.89
CA TYR A 131 -2.83 12.54 -7.16
C TYR A 131 -1.83 13.66 -6.92
N ASP A 132 -0.59 13.36 -6.57
CA ASP A 132 0.44 14.36 -6.28
C ASP A 132 0.72 15.25 -7.48
N TYR A 133 0.68 14.68 -8.68
CA TYR A 133 0.85 15.46 -9.91
C TYR A 133 -0.24 16.52 -10.11
N PHE A 134 -1.48 16.19 -9.76
CA PHE A 134 -2.59 17.14 -9.83
C PHE A 134 -2.59 18.12 -8.66
N ALA A 135 -2.29 17.66 -7.46
CA ALA A 135 -2.22 18.48 -6.26
C ALA A 135 -1.07 19.52 -6.33
N GLN A 136 0.10 19.15 -6.87
CA GLN A 136 1.23 20.06 -7.07
C GLN A 136 0.89 21.23 -8.00
N ARG A 137 0.03 21.03 -8.99
CA ARG A 137 -0.45 22.09 -9.87
C ARG A 137 -1.41 23.05 -9.17
N ALA A 138 -2.15 22.58 -8.17
CA ALA A 138 -3.13 23.39 -7.45
C ALA A 138 -2.55 24.16 -6.25
N CYS A 139 -1.46 23.68 -5.61
CA CYS A 139 -1.02 24.19 -4.31
C CYS A 139 0.52 24.26 -4.09
N GLY A 140 1.26 24.50 -5.08
CA GLY A 140 2.72 24.45 -5.35
C GLY A 140 3.77 24.59 -4.24
N TRP A 141 3.61 25.41 -3.18
CA TRP A 141 4.68 25.60 -2.20
C TRP A 141 4.44 24.88 -0.85
N LYS A 142 3.18 24.76 -0.44
CA LYS A 142 2.82 24.11 0.83
C LYS A 142 3.10 22.61 0.80
N GLN A 143 2.88 22.00 -0.35
CA GLN A 143 3.12 20.58 -0.55
C GLN A 143 4.63 20.26 -0.60
N ARG A 144 5.45 21.08 -1.27
CA ARG A 144 6.93 20.92 -1.23
C ARG A 144 7.47 20.99 0.19
N LEU A 145 6.89 21.82 1.04
CA LEU A 145 7.27 21.91 2.45
C LEU A 145 6.88 20.62 3.20
N ALA A 146 5.68 20.08 2.96
CA ALA A 146 5.22 18.84 3.55
C ALA A 146 6.09 17.65 3.11
N GLU A 147 6.39 17.51 1.82
CA GLU A 147 7.28 16.48 1.28
C GLU A 147 8.70 16.55 1.87
N THR A 148 9.21 17.76 2.13
CA THR A 148 10.53 17.96 2.76
C THR A 148 10.52 17.61 4.25
N LEU A 149 9.41 17.85 4.94
CA LEU A 149 9.30 17.59 6.37
C LEU A 149 8.87 16.15 6.70
N TYR A 150 8.20 15.47 5.77
CA TYR A 150 7.72 14.10 5.97
C TYR A 150 8.84 13.09 6.27
N PRO A 151 9.99 13.07 5.55
CA PRO A 151 11.13 12.22 5.92
C PRO A 151 11.72 12.51 7.29
N LEU A 152 11.70 13.81 7.68
CA LEU A 152 12.15 14.21 9.02
C LEU A 152 11.18 13.72 10.09
N TYR A 153 9.88 13.83 9.84
CA TYR A 153 8.82 13.29 10.69
C TYR A 153 8.96 11.76 10.86
N LEU A 154 9.16 11.02 9.78
CA LEU A 154 9.36 9.58 9.83
C LEU A 154 10.64 9.19 10.58
N LYS A 155 11.75 9.94 10.42
CA LYS A 155 12.99 9.74 11.21
C LYS A 155 12.76 9.98 12.70
N LEU A 156 11.94 10.95 13.06
CA LEU A 156 11.58 11.22 14.45
C LEU A 156 10.73 10.08 15.02
N LEU A 157 9.84 9.48 14.23
CA LEU A 157 9.07 8.31 14.62
C LEU A 157 9.96 7.10 14.87
N ASP A 158 10.93 6.83 14.01
CA ASP A 158 11.87 5.70 14.14
C ASP A 158 12.74 5.80 15.41
N SER A 159 13.18 7.03 15.76
CA SER A 159 14.00 7.24 16.98
C SER A 159 13.19 7.33 18.28
N SER A 160 11.89 7.60 18.20
CA SER A 160 11.06 7.97 19.35
C SER A 160 9.82 7.10 19.59
N SER A 161 9.75 5.92 18.98
CA SER A 161 8.64 4.97 19.16
C SER A 161 8.35 4.61 20.63
N ARG A 162 9.24 5.04 21.57
CA ARG A 162 9.08 4.92 23.02
C ARG A 162 8.35 6.10 23.69
N PHE A 163 8.08 7.19 22.97
CA PHE A 163 7.52 8.38 23.60
C PHE A 163 6.01 8.54 23.37
N ARG A 164 5.27 8.63 24.48
CA ARG A 164 3.80 8.82 24.52
C ARG A 164 3.31 10.06 23.76
N TRP A 165 4.13 11.09 23.64
CA TRP A 165 3.76 12.34 22.96
C TRP A 165 3.73 12.20 21.43
N VAL A 166 4.48 11.26 20.82
CA VAL A 166 4.40 10.98 19.39
C VAL A 166 3.02 10.41 19.03
N ARG A 167 2.47 9.53 19.87
CA ARG A 167 1.08 9.04 19.73
C ARG A 167 0.03 10.16 19.89
N ALA A 168 0.33 11.16 20.71
CA ALA A 168 -0.54 12.32 20.85
C ALA A 168 -0.52 13.18 19.59
N LEU A 169 0.65 13.40 18.96
CA LEU A 169 0.77 14.09 17.68
C LEU A 169 0.05 13.37 16.55
N GLN A 170 0.12 12.04 16.50
CA GLN A 170 -0.66 11.21 15.56
C GLN A 170 -2.17 11.43 15.72
N LYS A 171 -2.64 11.55 16.95
CA LYS A 171 -4.05 11.83 17.24
C LYS A 171 -4.49 13.22 16.78
N PHE A 172 -3.59 14.21 16.86
CA PHE A 172 -3.81 15.56 16.31
C PHE A 172 -3.80 15.57 14.77
N LYS A 173 -2.90 14.81 14.13
CA LYS A 173 -2.86 14.64 12.66
C LYS A 173 -4.23 14.18 12.11
N ASN A 174 -4.87 13.22 12.76
CA ASN A 174 -6.17 12.69 12.34
C ASN A 174 -7.36 13.65 12.59
N GLN A 175 -7.14 14.78 13.24
CA GLN A 175 -8.15 15.81 13.52
C GLN A 175 -7.87 17.10 12.75
N ASP A 176 -6.82 17.16 11.91
CA ASP A 176 -6.49 18.34 11.12
C ASP A 176 -7.48 18.48 9.96
N PRO A 177 -8.25 19.61 9.89
CA PRO A 177 -9.18 19.86 8.80
C PRO A 177 -8.52 19.84 7.43
N LEU A 178 -7.25 20.27 7.30
CA LEU A 178 -6.50 20.26 6.05
C LEU A 178 -6.24 18.82 5.57
N LEU A 179 -5.96 17.89 6.49
CA LEU A 179 -5.78 16.47 6.17
C LEU A 179 -7.10 15.81 5.77
N ALA A 180 -8.21 16.18 6.42
CA ALA A 180 -9.53 15.69 6.05
C ALA A 180 -9.95 16.16 4.65
N ASP A 181 -9.66 17.42 4.31
CA ASP A 181 -9.93 17.97 2.98
C ASP A 181 -9.02 17.32 1.91
N HIS A 182 -7.76 17.04 2.24
CA HIS A 182 -6.83 16.34 1.37
C HIS A 182 -7.29 14.88 1.11
N ALA A 183 -7.68 14.15 2.15
CA ALA A 183 -8.19 12.78 2.02
C ALA A 183 -9.49 12.73 1.21
N ARG A 184 -10.36 13.75 1.37
CA ARG A 184 -11.57 13.88 0.56
C ARG A 184 -11.26 14.11 -0.91
N ALA A 185 -10.37 15.06 -1.22
CA ALA A 185 -9.98 15.37 -2.60
C ALA A 185 -9.29 14.17 -3.27
N PHE A 186 -8.44 13.45 -2.53
CA PHE A 186 -7.83 12.20 -2.98
C PHE A 186 -8.89 11.16 -3.33
N ARG A 187 -9.82 10.90 -2.41
CA ARG A 187 -10.92 9.94 -2.63
C ARG A 187 -11.74 10.29 -3.87
N GLU A 188 -12.11 11.55 -4.03
CA GLU A 188 -12.89 12.03 -5.19
C GLU A 188 -12.15 11.76 -6.50
N LEU A 189 -10.85 12.04 -6.57
CA LEU A 189 -10.03 11.75 -7.75
C LEU A 189 -9.93 10.24 -8.02
N MET A 190 -9.69 9.41 -7.01
CA MET A 190 -9.60 7.96 -7.19
C MET A 190 -10.91 7.36 -7.68
N MET A 191 -12.04 7.83 -7.17
CA MET A 191 -13.36 7.40 -7.63
C MET A 191 -13.64 7.86 -9.07
N GLU A 192 -13.17 9.05 -9.47
CA GLU A 192 -13.28 9.50 -10.85
C GLU A 192 -12.42 8.63 -11.78
N LEU A 193 -11.21 8.26 -11.37
CA LEU A 193 -10.38 7.32 -12.12
C LEU A 193 -11.08 5.96 -12.29
N ALA A 194 -11.76 5.46 -11.26
CA ALA A 194 -12.53 4.22 -11.38
C ALA A 194 -13.63 4.34 -12.45
N ARG A 195 -14.37 5.46 -12.49
CA ARG A 195 -15.39 5.72 -13.52
C ARG A 195 -14.78 5.79 -14.92
N LEU A 196 -13.65 6.48 -15.08
CA LEU A 196 -12.94 6.59 -16.37
C LEU A 196 -12.42 5.23 -16.88
N HIS A 197 -12.23 4.29 -15.97
CA HIS A 197 -11.82 2.91 -16.29
C HIS A 197 -13.01 1.92 -16.33
N ASP A 198 -14.26 2.38 -16.31
CA ASP A 198 -15.47 1.54 -16.28
C ASP A 198 -15.42 0.49 -15.16
N CYS A 199 -15.01 0.93 -13.94
CA CYS A 199 -14.95 0.10 -12.76
C CYS A 199 -16.00 0.52 -11.72
N ASP A 200 -16.51 -0.46 -10.97
CA ASP A 200 -17.51 -0.26 -9.91
C ASP A 200 -16.89 0.29 -8.62
N GLY A 201 -15.56 0.30 -8.55
CA GLY A 201 -14.83 0.84 -7.41
C GLY A 201 -13.33 0.94 -7.65
N VAL A 202 -12.63 1.45 -6.62
CA VAL A 202 -11.17 1.56 -6.59
C VAL A 202 -10.64 0.99 -5.28
N ILE A 203 -9.51 0.28 -5.36
CA ILE A 203 -8.68 -0.13 -4.23
C ILE A 203 -7.32 0.55 -4.39
N CYS A 204 -6.91 1.34 -3.38
CA CYS A 204 -5.71 2.18 -3.45
C CYS A 204 -4.97 2.26 -2.11
N GLY A 205 -3.87 3.03 -2.07
CA GLY A 205 -3.05 3.35 -0.89
C GLY A 205 -2.62 4.80 -0.85
N HIS A 206 -1.30 5.07 -0.77
CA HIS A 206 -0.58 6.33 -0.95
C HIS A 206 -0.74 7.36 0.18
N ILE A 207 -1.96 7.70 0.59
CA ILE A 207 -2.19 8.72 1.62
C ILE A 207 -2.13 8.17 3.06
N HIS A 208 -1.87 6.90 3.24
CA HIS A 208 -1.79 6.21 4.53
C HIS A 208 -3.04 6.37 5.42
N VAL A 209 -4.21 6.57 4.82
CA VAL A 209 -5.49 6.73 5.54
C VAL A 209 -6.41 5.57 5.18
N PRO A 210 -6.50 4.53 6.03
CA PRO A 210 -7.38 3.40 5.76
C PRO A 210 -8.85 3.83 5.80
N GLU A 211 -9.54 3.66 4.68
CA GLU A 211 -10.93 4.06 4.54
C GLU A 211 -11.70 3.06 3.66
N SER A 212 -12.96 2.82 3.99
CA SER A 212 -13.89 2.05 3.16
C SER A 212 -15.23 2.77 3.15
N CYS A 213 -15.67 3.21 1.96
CA CYS A 213 -16.96 3.85 1.78
C CYS A 213 -17.50 3.61 0.36
N THR A 214 -18.77 3.95 0.16
CA THR A 214 -19.40 3.96 -1.15
C THR A 214 -20.09 5.31 -1.35
N VAL A 215 -19.83 5.97 -2.47
CA VAL A 215 -20.46 7.24 -2.83
C VAL A 215 -21.15 7.08 -4.18
N GLY A 216 -22.49 7.18 -4.16
CA GLY A 216 -23.30 6.79 -5.31
C GLY A 216 -23.18 5.28 -5.59
N SER A 217 -22.74 4.91 -6.78
CA SER A 217 -22.52 3.52 -7.19
C SER A 217 -21.06 3.06 -7.09
N VAL A 218 -20.13 3.96 -6.74
CA VAL A 218 -18.69 3.66 -6.77
C VAL A 218 -18.18 3.36 -5.37
N ALA A 219 -17.54 2.22 -5.19
CA ALA A 219 -16.87 1.85 -3.96
C ALA A 219 -15.44 2.44 -3.91
N TYR A 220 -15.04 2.94 -2.75
CA TYR A 220 -13.69 3.41 -2.46
C TYR A 220 -13.13 2.63 -1.28
N LEU A 221 -11.96 2.03 -1.48
CA LEU A 221 -11.24 1.27 -0.45
C LEU A 221 -9.77 1.70 -0.47
N ASN A 222 -9.32 2.29 0.63
CA ASN A 222 -7.90 2.59 0.83
C ASN A 222 -7.31 1.58 1.81
N CYS A 223 -6.26 0.89 1.41
CA CYS A 223 -5.59 -0.14 2.21
C CYS A 223 -4.94 0.43 3.48
N GLY A 224 -4.69 1.75 3.52
CA GLY A 224 -3.87 2.37 4.56
C GLY A 224 -2.40 2.03 4.38
N ASP A 225 -1.71 1.72 5.47
CA ASP A 225 -0.26 1.46 5.49
C ASP A 225 0.12 0.35 6.47
N TRP A 226 1.37 -0.12 6.37
CA TRP A 226 1.95 -1.11 7.30
C TRP A 226 2.91 -0.50 8.33
N LEU A 227 3.10 0.81 8.32
CA LEU A 227 3.94 1.53 9.28
C LEU A 227 3.15 1.84 10.57
N GLU A 228 1.94 2.42 10.42
CA GLU A 228 1.11 2.88 11.54
C GLU A 228 -0.14 2.02 11.74
N HIS A 229 -0.90 1.76 10.67
CA HIS A 229 -2.24 1.19 10.74
C HIS A 229 -2.26 -0.34 10.62
N ARG A 230 -1.32 -0.93 9.86
CA ARG A 230 -1.26 -2.36 9.55
C ARG A 230 -2.58 -2.89 9.01
N SER A 231 -3.19 -2.10 8.15
CA SER A 231 -4.47 -2.39 7.55
C SER A 231 -4.31 -2.94 6.14
N TYR A 232 -5.33 -3.63 5.68
CA TYR A 232 -5.39 -4.21 4.36
C TYR A 232 -6.84 -4.39 3.92
N VAL A 233 -7.08 -4.46 2.61
CA VAL A 233 -8.37 -4.84 2.05
C VAL A 233 -8.34 -6.32 1.71
N ALA A 234 -9.44 -7.03 1.95
CA ALA A 234 -9.55 -8.43 1.59
C ALA A 234 -10.92 -8.78 1.04
N GLU A 235 -10.95 -9.69 0.06
CA GLU A 235 -12.16 -10.40 -0.33
C GLU A 235 -12.14 -11.79 0.32
N THR A 236 -13.16 -12.07 1.13
CA THR A 236 -13.36 -13.37 1.77
C THR A 236 -13.79 -14.43 0.75
N GLU A 237 -13.74 -15.72 1.12
CA GLU A 237 -14.30 -16.79 0.29
C GLU A 237 -15.82 -16.64 0.06
N SER A 238 -16.54 -15.97 0.97
CA SER A 238 -17.94 -15.64 0.78
C SER A 238 -18.20 -14.45 -0.17
N GLY A 239 -17.15 -13.80 -0.70
CA GLY A 239 -17.22 -12.69 -1.63
C GLY A 239 -17.40 -11.32 -0.99
N GLN A 240 -17.27 -11.21 0.32
CA GLN A 240 -17.33 -9.92 0.99
C GLN A 240 -15.98 -9.20 0.90
N ILE A 241 -15.98 -7.98 0.35
CA ILE A 241 -14.79 -7.11 0.34
C ILE A 241 -14.86 -6.17 1.53
N MET A 242 -13.79 -6.15 2.34
CA MET A 242 -13.75 -5.35 3.54
C MET A 242 -12.34 -4.86 3.88
N LEU A 243 -12.29 -3.74 4.60
CA LEU A 243 -11.08 -3.22 5.22
C LEU A 243 -10.84 -3.96 6.54
N MET A 244 -9.63 -4.50 6.71
CA MET A 244 -9.17 -5.29 7.85
C MET A 244 -8.03 -4.58 8.59
N ARG A 245 -7.84 -4.92 9.86
CA ARG A 245 -6.74 -4.42 10.70
C ARG A 245 -6.15 -5.53 11.55
#